data_a5a2fe0e84321bdc1670104c5cfaf4c9
#
_entry.id   a5a2fe0e84321bdc1670104c5cfaf4c9
#
_cell.length_a   1.000
_cell.length_b   1.000
_cell.length_c   1.000
_cell.angle_alpha   90.00
_cell.angle_beta   90.00
_cell.angle_gamma   90.00
#
_symmetry.space_group_name_H-M   'P 1'
#
loop_
_entity.id
_entity.type
_entity.pdbx_description
1 polymer ?
#
loop_
_entity_poly.entity_id
_entity_poly.type
_entity_poly.pdbx_seq_one_letter_code
_entity_poly.pdbx_strand_id
1 'polypeptide(L)'
;MAYITFIFEWIINLLTNILGGQIVHKINNKNTHQEDPNQLHSEIPEKLKNTYLLGDIYIQPYIIPNGRTSKKLLHDFFIKKVFTKESTEPNDVYIIFGDTGTGKTAALVHLFDDYVTQYKQGEHPYPNIKFFSLRDTTLETISNLPDKENTILLLDALDETPSAQDPTQFLQFQEDLQALFHDFARVVITCRPQLFSNQKDASAATHTKIRTSTGWLQCTELFLAPFDNQQVQEYLDQVFTFRSDNADRKKAEEIVNKHAYIAIRPLVLTYIKDIVESKRDINTALDLYDIIIEKTLQRDLEKINPNPREEQIQQWWDITSDVAGYMYRNKKHSITNQELDSIPSVTKEPQFKQRSMLTRTGEEFHFPHKSFYEYFMAYRFILYPVEIQEGTLYSMDFALQRYKELYKAYKEKRPVRFTKLESLSVQNIAGSLNNMGLSLKNLNYFSEAEPKYQAALKLFRQLEEQLPGQFIDDVAMTLNNLAVLHTKTNNYPAAEKDYTMALKTYRQLADKTPNGFLPNVATTLNNLAILHSNTNNYPAAEKEYTEALKTYRNLAKKNPDAFLPYVAGTLCNMAVLYLVKEEKDIPAAEAAAQESLDIFKKMAKKSHAAFDPHVKKGEKLLAYIQQLKQQK
;
A
#
# COMPACT_ATOMS: atom_id res chain seq x y z
N MET A 1 38.99 37.49 -3.13
CA MET A 1 38.69 36.38 -2.21
C MET A 1 37.88 35.25 -2.87
N ALA A 2 36.87 35.51 -3.67
CA ALA A 2 36.09 34.46 -4.34
C ALA A 2 36.90 33.51 -5.26
N TYR A 3 37.98 34.01 -5.88
CA TYR A 3 38.84 33.18 -6.75
C TYR A 3 39.73 32.18 -5.96
N ILE A 4 40.08 32.51 -4.73
CA ILE A 4 40.90 31.65 -3.85
C ILE A 4 40.05 30.53 -3.29
N THR A 5 38.79 30.77 -2.96
CA THR A 5 37.84 29.75 -2.46
C THR A 5 37.52 28.72 -3.55
N PHE A 6 37.35 29.16 -4.80
CA PHE A 6 37.08 28.28 -5.94
C PHE A 6 38.28 27.36 -6.28
N ILE A 7 39.52 27.88 -6.16
CA ILE A 7 40.73 27.07 -6.36
C ILE A 7 40.90 26.08 -5.21
N PHE A 8 40.56 26.44 -3.98
CA PHE A 8 40.64 25.54 -2.81
C PHE A 8 39.60 24.41 -2.90
N GLU A 9 38.37 24.70 -3.28
CA GLU A 9 37.36 23.65 -3.51
C GLU A 9 37.71 22.74 -4.70
N TRP A 10 38.29 23.31 -5.77
CA TRP A 10 38.74 22.51 -6.91
C TRP A 10 39.93 21.61 -6.54
N ILE A 11 40.88 22.09 -5.71
CA ILE A 11 42.00 21.30 -5.20
C ILE A 11 41.52 20.20 -4.22
N ILE A 12 40.55 20.47 -3.36
CA ILE A 12 39.97 19.48 -2.45
C ILE A 12 39.25 18.39 -3.24
N ASN A 13 38.43 18.75 -4.22
CA ASN A 13 37.75 17.80 -5.10
C ASN A 13 38.74 16.98 -5.94
N LEU A 14 39.82 17.59 -6.43
CA LEU A 14 40.88 16.92 -7.16
C LEU A 14 41.64 15.93 -6.26
N LEU A 15 41.97 16.32 -5.04
CA LEU A 15 42.65 15.46 -4.06
C LEU A 15 41.74 14.32 -3.58
N THR A 16 40.46 14.55 -3.40
CA THR A 16 39.47 13.54 -3.03
C THR A 16 39.30 12.51 -4.16
N ASN A 17 39.25 12.97 -5.41
CA ASN A 17 39.19 12.06 -6.57
C ASN A 17 40.50 11.30 -6.82
N ILE A 18 41.64 11.89 -6.56
CA ILE A 18 42.95 11.23 -6.73
C ILE A 18 43.22 10.24 -5.59
N LEU A 19 42.92 10.61 -4.35
CA LEU A 19 43.12 9.73 -3.18
C LEU A 19 42.07 8.63 -3.11
N GLY A 20 40.80 8.94 -3.41
CA GLY A 20 39.72 7.95 -3.53
C GLY A 20 39.97 6.94 -4.64
N GLY A 21 40.45 7.38 -5.81
CA GLY A 21 40.80 6.48 -6.93
C GLY A 21 41.98 5.57 -6.64
N GLN A 22 42.96 6.01 -5.87
CA GLN A 22 44.11 5.17 -5.50
C GLN A 22 43.77 4.12 -4.43
N ILE A 23 42.82 4.41 -3.54
CA ILE A 23 42.36 3.42 -2.55
C ILE A 23 41.49 2.37 -3.23
N VAL A 24 40.62 2.73 -4.17
CA VAL A 24 39.80 1.78 -4.95
C VAL A 24 40.66 0.95 -5.89
N HIS A 25 41.74 1.50 -6.51
CA HIS A 25 42.66 0.72 -7.36
C HIS A 25 43.55 -0.26 -6.60
N LYS A 26 43.81 -0.02 -5.30
CA LYS A 26 44.56 -0.95 -4.48
C LYS A 26 43.74 -2.14 -3.98
N ILE A 27 42.42 -2.02 -3.94
CA ILE A 27 41.50 -3.09 -3.54
C ILE A 27 41.20 -4.04 -4.73
N ASN A 28 41.23 -3.56 -5.98
CA ASN A 28 40.83 -4.35 -7.15
C ASN A 28 41.99 -5.10 -7.88
N ASN A 29 43.23 -5.00 -7.43
CA ASN A 29 44.39 -5.62 -8.11
C ASN A 29 45.10 -6.72 -7.30
N LYS A 30 44.36 -7.48 -6.50
CA LYS A 30 44.87 -8.71 -5.90
C LYS A 30 43.85 -9.83 -5.97
N ASN A 31 43.59 -10.38 -7.10
CA ASN A 31 42.90 -11.66 -7.20
C ASN A 31 43.63 -12.61 -8.14
N THR A 32 44.64 -13.26 -7.61
CA THR A 32 45.06 -14.64 -7.88
C THR A 32 45.88 -15.11 -6.68
N HIS A 33 45.24 -15.39 -5.55
CA HIS A 33 45.83 -16.15 -4.45
C HIS A 33 44.76 -17.00 -3.78
N GLN A 34 45.16 -18.21 -3.36
CA GLN A 34 44.40 -19.12 -2.52
C GLN A 34 43.61 -18.34 -1.44
N GLU A 35 42.29 -18.58 -1.37
CA GLU A 35 41.45 -17.98 -0.37
C GLU A 35 41.97 -18.36 1.03
N ASP A 36 42.34 -17.37 1.82
CA ASP A 36 42.64 -17.55 3.24
C ASP A 36 41.30 -17.86 3.94
N PRO A 37 41.11 -19.05 4.53
CA PRO A 37 39.83 -19.44 5.16
C PRO A 37 39.44 -18.57 6.34
N ASN A 38 40.25 -17.59 6.71
CA ASN A 38 40.00 -16.68 7.84
C ASN A 38 39.71 -15.23 7.41
N GLN A 39 39.57 -14.96 6.12
CA GLN A 39 39.29 -13.61 5.63
C GLN A 39 37.77 -13.36 5.61
N LEU A 40 37.34 -12.16 6.02
CA LEU A 40 35.94 -11.73 5.95
C LEU A 40 35.49 -11.65 4.48
N HIS A 41 34.44 -12.42 4.14
CA HIS A 41 33.75 -12.36 2.85
C HIS A 41 32.47 -11.55 2.98
N SER A 42 32.49 -10.33 2.46
CA SER A 42 31.39 -9.40 2.53
C SER A 42 30.84 -9.05 1.15
N GLU A 43 29.51 -9.04 1.00
CA GLU A 43 28.85 -8.67 -0.24
C GLU A 43 27.59 -7.87 0.03
N ILE A 44 27.57 -6.65 -0.52
CA ILE A 44 26.42 -5.75 -0.52
C ILE A 44 26.31 -5.09 -1.90
N PRO A 45 25.11 -4.93 -2.48
CA PRO A 45 24.94 -4.26 -3.76
C PRO A 45 25.54 -2.85 -3.76
N GLU A 46 26.38 -2.53 -4.77
CA GLU A 46 27.10 -1.25 -4.87
C GLU A 46 26.17 -0.04 -4.85
N LYS A 47 24.97 -0.19 -5.40
CA LYS A 47 23.93 0.82 -5.34
C LYS A 47 23.55 1.21 -3.90
N LEU A 48 23.42 0.23 -3.02
CA LEU A 48 23.08 0.50 -1.61
C LEU A 48 24.22 1.19 -0.89
N LYS A 49 25.48 0.81 -1.19
CA LYS A 49 26.64 1.54 -0.69
C LYS A 49 26.58 3.01 -1.11
N ASN A 50 26.36 3.27 -2.39
CA ASN A 50 26.31 4.62 -2.93
C ASN A 50 25.13 5.43 -2.38
N THR A 51 24.01 4.79 -2.08
CA THR A 51 22.80 5.48 -1.56
C THR A 51 22.92 5.77 -0.07
N TYR A 52 23.42 4.85 0.73
CA TYR A 52 23.31 4.93 2.20
C TYR A 52 24.64 5.15 2.93
N LEU A 53 25.80 4.91 2.30
CA LEU A 53 27.11 5.05 2.95
C LEU A 53 27.92 6.24 2.44
N LEU A 54 27.66 6.73 1.21
CA LEU A 54 28.42 7.81 0.61
C LEU A 54 27.63 9.13 0.61
N GLY A 55 27.61 9.80 1.75
CA GLY A 55 27.15 11.18 1.84
C GLY A 55 25.88 11.43 2.62
N ASP A 56 25.17 10.41 3.10
CA ASP A 56 24.00 10.60 3.93
C ASP A 56 24.35 10.70 5.42
N ILE A 57 23.66 11.59 6.10
CA ILE A 57 23.72 11.68 7.56
C ILE A 57 22.95 10.49 8.13
N TYR A 58 23.64 9.66 8.90
CA TYR A 58 23.04 8.51 9.55
C TYR A 58 23.08 8.65 11.08
N ILE A 59 21.92 8.48 11.68
CA ILE A 59 21.77 8.40 13.15
C ILE A 59 21.32 6.98 13.47
N GLN A 60 22.08 6.30 14.32
CA GLN A 60 21.78 4.91 14.71
C GLN A 60 20.43 4.83 15.42
N PRO A 61 19.48 3.99 14.92
CA PRO A 61 18.18 3.86 15.53
C PRO A 61 18.21 3.01 16.81
N TYR A 62 17.24 3.25 17.68
CA TYR A 62 16.92 2.34 18.76
C TYR A 62 15.99 1.24 18.30
N ILE A 63 16.15 0.05 18.90
CA ILE A 63 15.19 -1.06 18.80
C ILE A 63 14.54 -1.32 20.15
N ILE A 64 13.30 -1.78 20.11
CA ILE A 64 12.53 -2.23 21.26
C ILE A 64 12.20 -3.70 21.03
N PRO A 65 12.77 -4.64 21.82
CA PRO A 65 12.36 -6.04 21.76
C PRO A 65 10.88 -6.19 22.16
N ASN A 66 10.16 -7.09 21.49
CA ASN A 66 8.74 -7.31 21.79
C ASN A 66 8.50 -7.66 23.27
N GLY A 67 7.49 -7.05 23.85
CA GLY A 67 7.14 -7.24 25.26
C GLY A 67 8.08 -6.54 26.27
N ARG A 68 9.04 -5.72 25.82
CA ARG A 68 9.95 -4.93 26.68
C ARG A 68 9.76 -3.44 26.45
N THR A 69 10.07 -2.65 27.49
CA THR A 69 10.02 -1.17 27.42
C THR A 69 11.39 -0.53 27.20
N SER A 70 12.47 -1.33 27.37
CA SER A 70 13.84 -0.81 27.26
C SER A 70 14.30 -0.72 25.82
N LYS A 71 14.71 0.48 25.40
CA LYS A 71 15.36 0.73 24.11
C LYS A 71 16.81 0.27 24.13
N LYS A 72 17.30 -0.27 22.99
CA LYS A 72 18.71 -0.59 22.77
C LYS A 72 19.14 -0.01 21.43
N LEU A 73 20.39 0.46 21.33
CA LEU A 73 20.96 0.83 20.03
C LEU A 73 21.05 -0.43 19.15
N LEU A 74 20.59 -0.33 17.91
CA LEU A 74 20.43 -1.47 17.01
C LEU A 74 21.77 -2.17 16.75
N HIS A 75 22.79 -1.42 16.33
CA HIS A 75 24.08 -2.00 15.98
C HIS A 75 24.77 -2.60 17.21
N ASP A 76 24.73 -1.88 18.33
CA ASP A 76 25.27 -2.38 19.60
C ASP A 76 24.65 -3.71 20.03
N PHE A 77 23.33 -3.86 19.80
CA PHE A 77 22.64 -5.11 20.08
C PHE A 77 23.12 -6.24 19.18
N PHE A 78 23.20 -6.01 17.87
CA PHE A 78 23.63 -7.06 16.96
C PHE A 78 25.12 -7.36 17.09
N ILE A 79 25.99 -6.36 17.00
CA ILE A 79 27.45 -6.56 16.96
C ILE A 79 27.98 -7.08 18.28
N LYS A 80 27.52 -6.50 19.43
CA LYS A 80 28.04 -6.84 20.74
C LYS A 80 27.34 -8.00 21.44
N LYS A 81 26.18 -8.45 20.95
CA LYS A 81 25.40 -9.52 21.61
C LYS A 81 24.97 -10.66 20.73
N VAL A 82 24.56 -10.39 19.47
CA VAL A 82 24.03 -11.41 18.57
C VAL A 82 25.14 -12.04 17.73
N PHE A 83 26.02 -11.21 17.17
CA PHE A 83 27.08 -11.63 16.27
C PHE A 83 28.39 -11.96 17.00
N THR A 84 28.31 -12.50 18.21
CA THR A 84 29.46 -12.89 19.03
C THR A 84 29.46 -14.38 19.32
N LYS A 85 30.64 -14.94 19.68
CA LYS A 85 30.80 -16.34 20.09
C LYS A 85 30.03 -16.67 21.38
N GLU A 86 29.85 -15.70 22.26
CA GLU A 86 29.22 -15.83 23.56
C GLU A 86 27.74 -15.39 23.54
N SER A 87 27.11 -15.41 22.36
CA SER A 87 25.73 -14.99 22.26
C SER A 87 24.82 -15.87 23.13
N THR A 88 24.14 -15.23 24.07
CA THR A 88 23.12 -15.86 24.93
C THR A 88 21.70 -15.66 24.41
N GLU A 89 21.55 -15.00 23.27
CA GLU A 89 20.24 -14.77 22.66
C GLU A 89 19.69 -16.10 22.10
N PRO A 90 18.41 -16.42 22.39
CA PRO A 90 17.87 -17.78 22.21
C PRO A 90 17.55 -18.15 20.76
N ASN A 91 17.51 -17.18 19.85
CA ASN A 91 17.07 -17.40 18.47
C ASN A 91 18.15 -16.97 17.48
N ASP A 92 18.14 -17.62 16.31
CA ASP A 92 19.05 -17.30 15.21
C ASP A 92 18.39 -16.39 14.18
N VAL A 93 17.07 -16.19 14.23
CA VAL A 93 16.28 -15.37 13.33
C VAL A 93 15.71 -14.17 14.05
N TYR A 94 15.93 -12.99 13.49
CA TYR A 94 15.49 -11.70 14.00
C TYR A 94 14.65 -10.98 12.96
N ILE A 95 13.48 -10.47 13.33
CA ILE A 95 12.64 -9.64 12.46
C ILE A 95 12.59 -8.23 13.02
N ILE A 96 13.05 -7.26 12.23
CA ILE A 96 13.00 -5.85 12.55
C ILE A 96 11.77 -5.24 11.90
N PHE A 97 10.78 -4.92 12.72
CA PHE A 97 9.56 -4.24 12.29
C PHE A 97 9.71 -2.73 12.30
N GLY A 98 9.13 -2.11 11.29
CA GLY A 98 9.02 -0.65 11.21
C GLY A 98 8.13 -0.23 10.05
N ASP A 99 7.45 0.89 10.20
CA ASP A 99 6.62 1.46 9.16
C ASP A 99 7.43 2.00 7.97
N THR A 100 6.73 2.47 6.95
CA THR A 100 7.34 3.12 5.79
C THR A 100 8.09 4.38 6.21
N GLY A 101 9.35 4.52 5.76
CA GLY A 101 10.18 5.70 6.06
C GLY A 101 10.86 5.71 7.43
N THR A 102 10.79 4.62 8.19
CA THR A 102 11.46 4.49 9.50
C THR A 102 12.95 4.16 9.42
N GLY A 103 13.50 3.99 8.22
CA GLY A 103 14.94 3.75 8.03
C GLY A 103 15.39 2.30 8.12
N LYS A 104 14.51 1.31 7.93
CA LYS A 104 14.85 -0.13 7.98
C LYS A 104 16.02 -0.51 7.09
N THR A 105 15.96 -0.14 5.80
CA THR A 105 17.03 -0.42 4.83
C THR A 105 18.34 0.25 5.24
N ALA A 106 18.31 1.54 5.61
CA ALA A 106 19.48 2.25 6.09
C ALA A 106 20.09 1.56 7.33
N ALA A 107 19.26 1.13 8.27
CA ALA A 107 19.71 0.44 9.48
C ALA A 107 20.45 -0.87 9.15
N LEU A 108 19.95 -1.67 8.20
CA LEU A 108 20.64 -2.91 7.78
C LEU A 108 21.92 -2.65 7.00
N VAL A 109 21.93 -1.62 6.13
CA VAL A 109 23.14 -1.28 5.34
C VAL A 109 24.26 -0.80 6.27
N HIS A 110 23.94 0.07 7.24
CA HIS A 110 24.92 0.52 8.22
C HIS A 110 25.32 -0.58 9.21
N LEU A 111 24.40 -1.48 9.58
CA LEU A 111 24.75 -2.67 10.37
C LEU A 111 25.76 -3.57 9.63
N PHE A 112 25.55 -3.75 8.32
CA PHE A 112 26.50 -4.46 7.47
C PHE A 112 27.88 -3.80 7.48
N ASP A 113 27.93 -2.48 7.22
CA ASP A 113 29.18 -1.71 7.16
C ASP A 113 29.92 -1.70 8.51
N ASP A 114 29.19 -1.52 9.61
CA ASP A 114 29.77 -1.57 10.96
C ASP A 114 30.33 -2.94 11.29
N TYR A 115 29.65 -4.04 10.89
CA TYR A 115 30.18 -5.38 11.09
C TYR A 115 31.48 -5.60 10.30
N VAL A 116 31.48 -5.21 9.01
CA VAL A 116 32.67 -5.33 8.15
C VAL A 116 33.84 -4.52 8.70
N THR A 117 33.58 -3.29 9.16
CA THR A 117 34.61 -2.39 9.67
C THR A 117 35.17 -2.84 11.04
N GLN A 118 34.31 -3.39 11.90
CA GLN A 118 34.67 -3.83 13.24
C GLN A 118 35.12 -5.29 13.31
N TYR A 119 35.01 -6.04 12.16
CA TYR A 119 35.35 -7.45 12.13
C TYR A 119 36.82 -7.67 12.55
N LYS A 120 36.99 -8.49 13.58
CA LYS A 120 38.28 -8.95 14.05
C LYS A 120 38.23 -10.45 14.15
N GLN A 121 39.14 -11.08 13.44
CA GLN A 121 39.32 -12.52 13.49
C GLN A 121 39.56 -12.99 14.93
N GLY A 122 38.82 -13.99 15.36
CA GLY A 122 38.88 -14.51 16.74
C GLY A 122 37.90 -13.91 17.74
N GLU A 123 37.44 -12.66 17.53
CA GLU A 123 36.37 -12.02 18.33
C GLU A 123 34.99 -12.25 17.69
N HIS A 124 34.91 -12.20 16.36
CA HIS A 124 33.69 -12.44 15.60
C HIS A 124 33.67 -13.82 14.98
N PRO A 125 32.67 -14.67 15.26
CA PRO A 125 32.66 -16.08 14.83
C PRO A 125 32.29 -16.28 13.36
N TYR A 126 31.68 -15.31 12.72
CA TYR A 126 31.11 -15.45 11.38
C TYR A 126 31.93 -14.72 10.32
N PRO A 127 32.72 -15.44 9.49
CA PRO A 127 33.56 -14.83 8.47
C PRO A 127 32.81 -14.33 7.24
N ASN A 128 31.51 -14.64 7.13
CA ASN A 128 30.70 -14.24 5.99
C ASN A 128 29.52 -13.37 6.43
N ILE A 129 29.30 -12.26 5.73
CA ILE A 129 28.07 -11.46 5.85
C ILE A 129 27.54 -11.11 4.46
N LYS A 130 26.26 -11.36 4.20
CA LYS A 130 25.59 -11.15 2.92
C LYS A 130 24.35 -10.32 3.10
N PHE A 131 24.13 -9.38 2.18
CA PHE A 131 22.94 -8.53 2.15
C PHE A 131 22.15 -8.78 0.87
N PHE A 132 20.83 -9.01 1.00
CA PHE A 132 19.92 -9.14 -0.13
C PHE A 132 18.65 -8.31 0.08
N SER A 133 18.22 -7.65 -1.00
CA SER A 133 16.85 -7.09 -1.07
C SER A 133 15.92 -8.17 -1.60
N LEU A 134 14.95 -8.57 -0.81
CA LEU A 134 13.94 -9.56 -1.22
C LEU A 134 12.98 -9.04 -2.30
N ARG A 135 13.03 -7.74 -2.59
CA ARG A 135 12.35 -7.14 -3.73
C ARG A 135 12.92 -7.63 -5.06
N ASP A 136 14.25 -7.77 -5.12
CA ASP A 136 15.00 -7.97 -6.35
C ASP A 136 15.70 -9.35 -6.39
N THR A 137 15.61 -10.16 -5.32
CA THR A 137 16.32 -11.42 -5.17
C THR A 137 15.37 -12.58 -4.91
N THR A 138 15.55 -13.69 -5.60
CA THR A 138 14.79 -14.92 -5.36
C THR A 138 15.34 -15.73 -4.20
N LEU A 139 14.49 -16.50 -3.52
CA LEU A 139 14.91 -17.40 -2.45
C LEU A 139 15.87 -18.48 -2.97
N GLU A 140 15.72 -18.90 -4.24
CA GLU A 140 16.63 -19.85 -4.89
C GLU A 140 18.06 -19.34 -4.96
N THR A 141 18.26 -18.05 -5.30
CA THR A 141 19.57 -17.42 -5.30
C THR A 141 20.25 -17.49 -3.94
N ILE A 142 19.48 -17.22 -2.88
CA ILE A 142 19.98 -17.25 -1.49
C ILE A 142 20.23 -18.69 -1.04
N SER A 143 19.39 -19.64 -1.45
CA SER A 143 19.53 -21.06 -1.09
C SER A 143 20.78 -21.72 -1.67
N ASN A 144 21.30 -21.18 -2.77
CA ASN A 144 22.52 -21.67 -3.43
C ASN A 144 23.82 -21.07 -2.89
N LEU A 145 23.77 -20.23 -1.84
CA LEU A 145 24.97 -19.67 -1.23
C LEU A 145 25.81 -20.77 -0.56
N PRO A 146 27.16 -20.71 -0.71
CA PRO A 146 28.07 -21.61 0.00
C PRO A 146 28.21 -21.17 1.47
N ASP A 147 28.70 -22.06 2.31
CA ASP A 147 29.16 -21.81 3.69
C ASP A 147 28.13 -21.05 4.56
N LYS A 148 26.86 -21.46 4.46
CA LYS A 148 25.72 -20.79 5.15
C LYS A 148 25.88 -20.83 6.68
N GLU A 149 26.38 -21.91 7.22
CA GLU A 149 26.59 -22.11 8.67
C GLU A 149 27.56 -21.10 9.32
N ASN A 150 28.39 -20.46 8.49
CA ASN A 150 29.32 -19.41 8.89
C ASN A 150 28.90 -18.02 8.36
N THR A 151 27.68 -17.89 7.87
CA THR A 151 27.18 -16.68 7.20
C THR A 151 26.10 -15.98 8.01
N ILE A 152 26.26 -14.67 8.23
CA ILE A 152 25.21 -13.76 8.65
C ILE A 152 24.43 -13.33 7.40
N LEU A 153 23.12 -13.54 7.39
CA LEU A 153 22.22 -13.18 6.31
C LEU A 153 21.37 -11.96 6.69
N LEU A 154 21.50 -10.87 5.95
CA LEU A 154 20.68 -9.67 6.09
C LEU A 154 19.67 -9.58 4.93
N LEU A 155 18.40 -9.60 5.24
CA LEU A 155 17.30 -9.60 4.27
C LEU A 155 16.43 -8.34 4.43
N ASP A 156 16.37 -7.52 3.39
CA ASP A 156 15.58 -6.30 3.41
C ASP A 156 14.23 -6.47 2.69
N ALA A 157 13.18 -5.81 3.23
CA ALA A 157 11.87 -5.63 2.60
C ALA A 157 11.09 -6.93 2.34
N LEU A 158 10.94 -7.80 3.34
CA LEU A 158 10.13 -9.04 3.25
C LEU A 158 8.70 -8.78 2.76
N ASP A 159 8.06 -7.71 3.24
CA ASP A 159 6.69 -7.31 2.87
C ASP A 159 6.55 -6.82 1.41
N GLU A 160 7.64 -6.61 0.71
CA GLU A 160 7.65 -6.15 -0.69
C GLU A 160 7.86 -7.28 -1.69
N THR A 161 8.03 -8.52 -1.22
CA THR A 161 8.17 -9.72 -2.06
C THR A 161 6.83 -10.06 -2.72
N PRO A 162 6.79 -10.37 -4.03
CA PRO A 162 5.53 -10.72 -4.70
C PRO A 162 4.77 -11.87 -4.02
N SER A 163 5.49 -12.92 -3.62
CA SER A 163 4.89 -14.08 -2.92
C SER A 163 4.37 -13.75 -1.52
N ALA A 164 4.94 -12.76 -0.84
CA ALA A 164 4.43 -12.28 0.46
C ALA A 164 3.14 -11.45 0.31
N GLN A 165 2.94 -10.83 -0.85
CA GLN A 165 1.76 -10.02 -1.15
C GLN A 165 0.59 -10.83 -1.72
N ASP A 166 0.83 -12.07 -2.18
CA ASP A 166 -0.20 -12.97 -2.70
C ASP A 166 -0.68 -13.90 -1.57
N PRO A 167 -1.93 -13.74 -1.08
CA PRO A 167 -2.46 -14.58 0.00
C PRO A 167 -2.47 -16.09 -0.34
N THR A 168 -2.50 -16.44 -1.62
CA THR A 168 -2.54 -17.84 -2.08
C THR A 168 -1.17 -18.50 -2.05
N GLN A 169 -0.10 -17.72 -2.18
CA GLN A 169 1.29 -18.18 -2.19
C GLN A 169 1.97 -17.97 -0.83
N PHE A 170 1.39 -17.14 0.04
CA PHE A 170 2.04 -16.69 1.27
C PHE A 170 2.41 -17.84 2.22
N LEU A 171 1.56 -18.86 2.34
CA LEU A 171 1.85 -20.02 3.21
C LEU A 171 3.07 -20.81 2.70
N GLN A 172 3.10 -21.12 1.39
CA GLN A 172 4.23 -21.81 0.77
C GLN A 172 5.52 -20.98 0.90
N PHE A 173 5.42 -19.68 0.65
CA PHE A 173 6.54 -18.76 0.82
C PHE A 173 7.10 -18.74 2.25
N GLN A 174 6.24 -18.83 3.27
CA GLN A 174 6.68 -18.96 4.67
C GLN A 174 7.43 -20.28 4.93
N GLU A 175 7.00 -21.39 4.31
CA GLU A 175 7.67 -22.68 4.39
C GLU A 175 9.06 -22.64 3.73
N ASP A 176 9.15 -22.04 2.55
CA ASP A 176 10.40 -21.86 1.83
C ASP A 176 11.39 -20.99 2.62
N LEU A 177 10.91 -19.91 3.24
CA LEU A 177 11.71 -19.07 4.14
C LEU A 177 12.23 -19.84 5.34
N GLN A 178 11.39 -20.66 5.99
CA GLN A 178 11.82 -21.46 7.14
C GLN A 178 12.92 -22.44 6.77
N ALA A 179 12.73 -23.16 5.65
CA ALA A 179 13.73 -24.09 5.17
C ALA A 179 15.07 -23.39 4.90
N LEU A 180 15.01 -22.18 4.33
CA LEU A 180 16.18 -21.36 4.05
C LEU A 180 16.91 -20.93 5.34
N PHE A 181 16.19 -20.46 6.34
CA PHE A 181 16.80 -19.86 7.55
C PHE A 181 17.56 -20.86 8.41
N HIS A 182 17.17 -22.12 8.37
CA HIS A 182 17.77 -23.16 9.22
C HIS A 182 19.25 -23.40 8.92
N ASP A 183 19.70 -23.04 7.72
CA ASP A 183 21.06 -23.31 7.28
C ASP A 183 22.03 -22.18 7.67
N PHE A 184 21.51 -20.98 7.98
CA PHE A 184 22.37 -19.81 8.22
C PHE A 184 22.69 -19.62 9.71
N ALA A 185 23.91 -19.12 9.97
CA ALA A 185 24.36 -18.83 11.32
C ALA A 185 23.46 -17.81 12.05
N ARG A 186 23.10 -16.73 11.38
CA ARG A 186 22.21 -15.68 11.87
C ARG A 186 21.43 -15.09 10.69
N VAL A 187 20.16 -14.77 10.91
CA VAL A 187 19.31 -14.14 9.92
C VAL A 187 18.66 -12.89 10.51
N VAL A 188 18.79 -11.75 9.84
CA VAL A 188 18.14 -10.50 10.22
C VAL A 188 17.29 -10.03 9.06
N ILE A 189 16.00 -9.83 9.31
CA ILE A 189 15.00 -9.51 8.29
C ILE A 189 14.32 -8.20 8.62
N THR A 190 14.12 -7.32 7.64
CA THR A 190 13.22 -6.17 7.82
C THR A 190 11.85 -6.44 7.23
N CYS A 191 10.82 -6.00 7.93
CA CYS A 191 9.43 -6.19 7.53
C CYS A 191 8.52 -5.07 8.07
N ARG A 192 7.34 -4.91 7.46
CA ARG A 192 6.27 -4.09 8.03
C ARG A 192 5.38 -4.95 8.93
N PRO A 193 4.88 -4.41 10.07
CA PRO A 193 4.00 -5.15 10.97
C PRO A 193 2.73 -5.67 10.30
N GLN A 194 2.22 -4.94 9.30
CA GLN A 194 0.96 -5.24 8.62
C GLN A 194 0.97 -6.56 7.84
N LEU A 195 2.14 -7.07 7.44
CA LEU A 195 2.23 -8.36 6.74
C LEU A 195 1.63 -9.51 7.56
N PHE A 196 1.76 -9.46 8.89
CA PHE A 196 1.30 -10.50 9.80
C PHE A 196 -0.02 -10.18 10.52
N SER A 197 -0.62 -9.00 10.31
CA SER A 197 -1.80 -8.52 11.03
C SER A 197 -3.11 -9.27 10.70
N ASN A 198 -3.17 -9.98 9.59
CA ASN A 198 -4.37 -10.73 9.14
C ASN A 198 -4.44 -12.17 9.67
N GLN A 199 -3.48 -12.63 10.45
CA GLN A 199 -3.52 -13.95 11.07
C GLN A 199 -4.28 -13.85 12.40
N LYS A 200 -5.55 -14.27 12.42
CA LYS A 200 -6.45 -14.28 13.58
C LYS A 200 -5.97 -15.11 14.79
N ASP A 201 -4.80 -15.70 14.73
CA ASP A 201 -4.22 -16.55 15.78
C ASP A 201 -3.04 -15.91 16.53
N ALA A 202 -2.89 -14.59 16.47
CA ALA A 202 -1.98 -13.87 17.37
C ALA A 202 -2.56 -13.88 18.80
N SER A 203 -2.60 -15.05 19.44
CA SER A 203 -2.74 -15.15 20.88
C SER A 203 -1.57 -14.41 21.52
N ALA A 204 -1.87 -13.59 22.49
CA ALA A 204 -1.03 -12.69 23.26
C ALA A 204 0.16 -13.37 23.96
N ALA A 205 1.12 -13.89 23.24
CA ALA A 205 2.35 -14.47 23.76
C ALA A 205 3.51 -14.18 22.81
N THR A 206 4.20 -13.14 23.11
CA THR A 206 5.65 -12.86 23.10
C THR A 206 6.56 -13.26 21.94
N HIS A 207 6.13 -13.94 20.88
CA HIS A 207 6.99 -14.29 19.73
C HIS A 207 6.17 -14.35 18.45
N THR A 208 6.59 -13.63 17.40
CA THR A 208 6.04 -13.84 16.05
C THR A 208 6.38 -15.26 15.62
N LYS A 209 5.35 -16.01 15.31
CA LYS A 209 5.48 -17.37 14.82
C LYS A 209 5.19 -17.32 13.34
N ILE A 210 6.21 -17.48 12.50
CA ILE A 210 6.00 -17.78 11.09
C ILE A 210 5.42 -19.20 11.04
N ARG A 211 4.18 -19.33 10.55
CA ARG A 211 3.50 -20.61 10.46
C ARG A 211 4.11 -21.45 9.35
N THR A 212 4.31 -22.73 9.63
CA THR A 212 4.84 -23.71 8.68
C THR A 212 4.04 -24.99 8.76
N SER A 213 4.13 -25.85 7.77
CA SER A 213 3.47 -27.16 7.74
C SER A 213 3.87 -28.06 8.92
N THR A 214 5.10 -27.89 9.43
CA THR A 214 5.68 -28.71 10.51
C THR A 214 5.62 -28.04 11.89
N GLY A 215 5.12 -26.79 11.98
CA GLY A 215 5.05 -26.05 13.24
C GLY A 215 5.24 -24.54 13.07
N TRP A 216 5.97 -23.93 14.01
CA TRP A 216 6.19 -22.49 14.05
C TRP A 216 7.69 -22.18 14.13
N LEU A 217 8.20 -21.35 13.18
CA LEU A 217 9.53 -20.79 13.32
C LEU A 217 9.52 -19.76 14.46
N GLN A 218 10.38 -19.94 15.46
CA GLN A 218 10.58 -18.96 16.51
C GLN A 218 11.55 -17.90 16.05
N CYS A 219 11.15 -16.64 16.11
CA CYS A 219 12.01 -15.49 15.79
C CYS A 219 11.92 -14.44 16.90
N THR A 220 12.99 -13.65 17.03
CA THR A 220 13.01 -12.51 17.94
C THR A 220 12.46 -11.28 17.20
N GLU A 221 11.36 -10.73 17.71
CA GLU A 221 10.76 -9.50 17.21
C GLU A 221 11.43 -8.28 17.80
N LEU A 222 11.83 -7.39 16.92
CA LEU A 222 12.42 -6.10 17.25
C LEU A 222 11.64 -4.99 16.52
N PHE A 223 11.31 -3.93 17.21
CA PHE A 223 10.62 -2.79 16.62
C PHE A 223 11.57 -1.61 16.54
N LEU A 224 11.71 -0.98 15.35
CA LEU A 224 12.41 0.29 15.24
C LEU A 224 11.66 1.36 16.03
N ALA A 225 12.31 1.94 17.01
CA ALA A 225 11.75 3.05 17.74
C ALA A 225 11.78 4.34 16.89
N PRO A 226 10.76 5.20 17.02
CA PRO A 226 10.85 6.57 16.50
C PRO A 226 12.10 7.26 17.08
N PHE A 227 12.71 8.16 16.30
CA PHE A 227 13.79 9.00 16.79
C PHE A 227 13.32 9.78 18.02
N ASP A 228 14.12 9.78 19.06
CA ASP A 228 13.90 10.64 20.20
C ASP A 228 14.48 12.05 19.97
N ASN A 229 14.19 12.96 20.90
CA ASN A 229 14.62 14.34 20.76
C ASN A 229 16.15 14.48 20.63
N GLN A 230 16.92 13.64 21.29
CA GLN A 230 18.38 13.70 21.21
C GLN A 230 18.85 13.31 19.80
N GLN A 231 18.31 12.23 19.22
CA GLN A 231 18.63 11.78 17.86
C GLN A 231 18.21 12.82 16.81
N VAL A 232 17.06 13.47 17.00
CA VAL A 232 16.62 14.56 16.12
C VAL A 232 17.59 15.75 16.21
N GLN A 233 18.00 16.17 17.41
CA GLN A 233 18.96 17.27 17.56
C GLN A 233 20.30 16.91 16.94
N GLU A 234 20.80 15.71 17.17
CA GLU A 234 22.04 15.22 16.55
C GLU A 234 21.97 15.26 15.01
N TYR A 235 20.83 14.85 14.43
CA TYR A 235 20.60 14.95 12.99
C TYR A 235 20.61 16.41 12.51
N LEU A 236 19.87 17.30 13.17
CA LEU A 236 19.80 18.71 12.80
C LEU A 236 21.17 19.41 12.93
N ASP A 237 21.99 19.05 13.93
CA ASP A 237 23.35 19.59 14.09
C ASP A 237 24.27 19.17 12.93
N GLN A 238 24.09 17.98 12.40
CA GLN A 238 24.85 17.51 11.24
C GLN A 238 24.35 18.12 9.92
N VAL A 239 23.04 18.43 9.82
CA VAL A 239 22.44 19.06 8.62
C VAL A 239 22.78 20.54 8.53
N PHE A 240 22.76 21.26 9.68
CA PHE A 240 22.95 22.72 9.77
C PHE A 240 24.29 23.05 10.46
N THR A 241 25.39 22.86 9.74
CA THR A 241 26.75 22.94 10.30
C THR A 241 27.30 24.37 10.35
N PHE A 242 26.78 25.31 9.56
CA PHE A 242 27.30 26.65 9.47
C PHE A 242 26.58 27.65 10.41
N ARG A 243 27.27 28.66 10.89
CA ARG A 243 26.66 29.72 11.71
C ARG A 243 25.57 30.50 11.01
N SER A 244 25.65 30.62 9.68
CA SER A 244 24.60 31.20 8.84
C SER A 244 23.28 30.43 8.88
N ASP A 245 23.33 29.14 9.21
CA ASP A 245 22.17 28.22 9.21
C ASP A 245 21.39 28.24 10.52
N ASN A 246 21.82 29.03 11.53
CA ASN A 246 21.19 29.01 12.87
C ASN A 246 19.68 29.36 12.84
N ALA A 247 19.27 30.28 11.98
CA ALA A 247 17.86 30.65 11.85
C ALA A 247 17.04 29.50 11.23
N ASP A 248 17.59 28.83 10.22
CA ASP A 248 16.95 27.70 9.55
C ASP A 248 16.94 26.47 10.42
N ARG A 249 18.01 26.21 11.18
CA ARG A 249 18.06 25.15 12.18
C ARG A 249 16.97 25.34 13.26
N LYS A 250 16.83 26.56 13.79
CA LYS A 250 15.78 26.86 14.77
C LYS A 250 14.39 26.65 14.19
N LYS A 251 14.16 27.08 12.95
CA LYS A 251 12.92 26.85 12.24
C LYS A 251 12.66 25.36 11.97
N ALA A 252 13.69 24.59 11.61
CA ALA A 252 13.61 23.14 11.47
C ALA A 252 13.19 22.46 12.79
N GLU A 253 13.79 22.88 13.90
CA GLU A 253 13.44 22.39 15.25
C GLU A 253 11.98 22.72 15.61
N GLU A 254 11.52 23.93 15.34
CA GLU A 254 10.12 24.33 15.55
C GLU A 254 9.15 23.47 14.71
N ILE A 255 9.50 23.19 13.43
CA ILE A 255 8.71 22.34 12.56
C ILE A 255 8.64 20.91 13.08
N VAL A 256 9.78 20.32 13.48
CA VAL A 256 9.82 18.95 14.01
C VAL A 256 9.06 18.84 15.32
N ASN A 257 9.21 19.81 16.24
CA ASN A 257 8.48 19.83 17.51
C ASN A 257 6.96 19.99 17.32
N LYS A 258 6.55 20.80 16.35
CA LYS A 258 5.13 20.97 15.99
C LYS A 258 4.53 19.72 15.33
N HIS A 259 5.35 18.95 14.64
CA HIS A 259 4.93 17.81 13.83
C HIS A 259 5.71 16.56 14.21
N ALA A 260 5.39 15.98 15.38
CA ALA A 260 6.09 14.82 15.96
C ALA A 260 6.23 13.61 15.00
N TYR A 261 5.33 13.47 14.02
CA TYR A 261 5.41 12.42 13.00
C TYR A 261 6.61 12.57 12.04
N ILE A 262 7.27 13.75 11.97
CA ILE A 262 8.53 13.95 11.24
C ILE A 262 9.66 13.15 11.92
N ALA A 263 9.72 13.23 13.26
CA ALA A 263 10.69 12.46 14.03
C ALA A 263 10.50 10.93 13.92
N ILE A 264 9.24 10.50 13.69
CA ILE A 264 8.90 9.08 13.50
C ILE A 264 9.40 8.56 12.13
N ARG A 265 9.61 9.45 11.16
CA ARG A 265 9.99 9.10 9.78
C ARG A 265 11.30 9.77 9.37
N PRO A 266 12.46 9.17 9.65
CA PRO A 266 13.78 9.68 9.28
C PRO A 266 13.89 10.09 7.80
N LEU A 267 13.19 9.41 6.89
CA LEU A 267 13.11 9.81 5.48
C LEU A 267 12.65 11.27 5.31
N VAL A 268 11.70 11.73 6.11
CA VAL A 268 11.21 13.11 6.01
C VAL A 268 12.26 14.10 6.51
N LEU A 269 13.06 13.72 7.50
CA LEU A 269 14.17 14.54 8.00
C LEU A 269 15.24 14.78 6.92
N THR A 270 15.45 13.86 5.97
CA THR A 270 16.42 14.07 4.89
C THR A 270 16.06 15.26 3.99
N TYR A 271 14.80 15.69 3.99
CA TYR A 271 14.30 16.85 3.25
C TYR A 271 14.08 18.10 4.11
N ILE A 272 14.59 18.11 5.35
CA ILE A 272 14.28 19.21 6.29
C ILE A 272 14.74 20.58 5.79
N LYS A 273 15.84 20.65 5.04
CA LYS A 273 16.28 21.91 4.39
C LYS A 273 15.24 22.40 3.36
N ASP A 274 14.80 21.54 2.48
CA ASP A 274 13.79 21.87 1.46
C ASP A 274 12.49 22.37 2.10
N ILE A 275 12.09 21.71 3.21
CA ILE A 275 10.90 22.06 3.98
C ILE A 275 11.04 23.47 4.59
N VAL A 276 12.17 23.76 5.20
CA VAL A 276 12.45 25.09 5.80
C VAL A 276 12.49 26.19 4.73
N GLU A 277 13.16 25.92 3.61
CA GLU A 277 13.28 26.85 2.49
C GLU A 277 11.95 27.15 1.78
N SER A 278 11.00 26.21 1.81
CA SER A 278 9.69 26.37 1.18
C SER A 278 8.88 27.53 1.76
N LYS A 279 9.13 27.91 3.01
CA LYS A 279 8.39 28.95 3.78
C LYS A 279 6.87 28.71 3.85
N ARG A 280 6.42 27.48 3.57
CA ARG A 280 4.99 27.10 3.60
C ARG A 280 4.56 26.77 5.02
N ASP A 281 3.27 26.96 5.28
CA ASP A 281 2.63 26.46 6.49
C ASP A 281 2.42 24.96 6.36
N ILE A 282 2.89 24.21 7.34
CA ILE A 282 2.76 22.77 7.41
C ILE A 282 1.69 22.45 8.45
N ASN A 283 0.61 21.82 8.01
CA ASN A 283 -0.50 21.43 8.86
C ASN A 283 -0.65 19.91 8.94
N THR A 284 -0.21 19.19 7.89
CA THR A 284 -0.42 17.74 7.74
C THR A 284 0.84 17.06 7.19
N ALA A 285 0.86 15.72 7.22
CA ALA A 285 1.92 14.95 6.57
C ALA A 285 1.92 15.15 5.05
N LEU A 286 0.75 15.41 4.46
CA LEU A 286 0.62 15.64 3.01
C LEU A 286 1.34 16.91 2.59
N ASP A 287 1.24 17.99 3.37
CA ASP A 287 1.96 19.24 3.08
C ASP A 287 3.47 19.02 2.97
N LEU A 288 4.01 18.10 3.76
CA LEU A 288 5.42 17.71 3.68
C LEU A 288 5.74 16.99 2.38
N TYR A 289 4.92 15.98 2.02
CA TYR A 289 5.13 15.27 0.75
C TYR A 289 4.95 16.18 -0.45
N ASP A 290 3.98 17.09 -0.40
CA ASP A 290 3.78 18.12 -1.44
C ASP A 290 5.05 18.96 -1.64
N ILE A 291 5.65 19.43 -0.55
CA ILE A 291 6.90 20.23 -0.58
C ILE A 291 8.06 19.39 -1.12
N ILE A 292 8.25 18.19 -0.58
CA ILE A 292 9.36 17.31 -0.96
C ILE A 292 9.30 16.95 -2.45
N ILE A 293 8.13 16.55 -2.94
CA ILE A 293 7.95 16.16 -4.33
C ILE A 293 8.16 17.36 -5.25
N GLU A 294 7.55 18.50 -4.94
CA GLU A 294 7.69 19.72 -5.72
C GLU A 294 9.14 20.16 -5.82
N LYS A 295 9.86 20.21 -4.70
CA LYS A 295 11.28 20.57 -4.69
C LYS A 295 12.15 19.58 -5.44
N THR A 296 11.82 18.29 -5.37
CA THR A 296 12.53 17.26 -6.13
C THR A 296 12.31 17.42 -7.63
N LEU A 297 11.06 17.59 -8.08
CA LEU A 297 10.73 17.80 -9.49
C LEU A 297 11.31 19.12 -10.01
N GLN A 298 11.28 20.18 -9.21
CA GLN A 298 11.89 21.47 -9.57
C GLN A 298 13.39 21.31 -9.84
N ARG A 299 14.14 20.68 -8.91
CA ARG A 299 15.59 20.42 -9.07
C ARG A 299 15.91 19.58 -10.31
N ASP A 300 15.07 18.60 -10.60
CA ASP A 300 15.27 17.75 -11.79
C ASP A 300 14.98 18.52 -13.08
N LEU A 301 13.96 19.37 -13.10
CA LEU A 301 13.66 20.25 -14.22
C LEU A 301 14.71 21.34 -14.41
N GLU A 302 15.27 21.91 -13.34
CA GLU A 302 16.32 22.93 -13.40
C GLU A 302 17.60 22.45 -14.10
N LYS A 303 17.88 21.16 -14.05
CA LYS A 303 18.99 20.54 -14.79
C LYS A 303 18.78 20.57 -16.31
N ILE A 304 17.54 20.72 -16.77
CA ILE A 304 17.14 20.76 -18.18
C ILE A 304 16.81 22.20 -18.60
N ASN A 305 16.07 22.90 -17.75
CA ASN A 305 15.64 24.28 -17.94
C ASN A 305 15.92 25.06 -16.65
N PRO A 306 16.84 26.05 -16.66
CA PRO A 306 17.22 26.79 -15.44
C PRO A 306 16.08 27.51 -14.71
N ASN A 307 14.97 27.78 -15.40
CA ASN A 307 13.79 28.42 -14.83
C ASN A 307 12.52 27.64 -15.22
N PRO A 308 12.25 26.48 -14.61
CA PRO A 308 11.05 25.72 -14.92
C PRO A 308 9.80 26.48 -14.46
N ARG A 309 8.79 26.53 -15.36
CA ARG A 309 7.49 27.10 -15.01
C ARG A 309 6.68 26.12 -14.15
N GLU A 310 5.82 26.64 -13.32
CA GLU A 310 4.94 25.84 -12.45
C GLU A 310 4.12 24.80 -13.23
N GLU A 311 3.70 25.15 -14.46
CA GLU A 311 3.01 24.23 -15.38
C GLU A 311 3.87 22.99 -15.73
N GLN A 312 5.18 23.14 -15.86
CA GLN A 312 6.10 22.04 -16.16
C GLN A 312 6.29 21.13 -14.93
N ILE A 313 6.35 21.72 -13.74
CA ILE A 313 6.38 20.95 -12.49
C ILE A 313 5.09 20.13 -12.35
N GLN A 314 3.94 20.75 -12.61
CA GLN A 314 2.65 20.07 -12.58
C GLN A 314 2.55 18.96 -13.63
N GLN A 315 3.05 19.20 -14.84
CA GLN A 315 3.08 18.18 -15.89
C GLN A 315 3.90 16.96 -15.47
N TRP A 316 5.07 17.16 -14.87
CA TRP A 316 5.90 16.06 -14.39
C TRP A 316 5.29 15.34 -13.18
N TRP A 317 4.58 16.06 -12.33
CA TRP A 317 3.77 15.47 -11.26
C TRP A 317 2.72 14.51 -11.83
N ASP A 318 2.00 14.95 -12.85
CA ASP A 318 0.97 14.14 -13.52
C ASP A 318 1.57 12.91 -14.20
N ILE A 319 2.70 13.05 -14.89
CA ILE A 319 3.41 11.93 -15.51
C ILE A 319 3.84 10.92 -14.43
N THR A 320 4.38 11.40 -13.31
CA THR A 320 4.79 10.53 -12.20
C THR A 320 3.59 9.77 -11.62
N SER A 321 2.43 10.44 -11.53
CA SER A 321 1.17 9.80 -11.14
C SER A 321 0.70 8.74 -12.14
N ASP A 322 0.88 8.97 -13.44
CA ASP A 322 0.55 7.99 -14.49
C ASP A 322 1.45 6.76 -14.41
N VAL A 323 2.75 6.94 -14.13
CA VAL A 323 3.69 5.84 -13.90
C VAL A 323 3.28 5.02 -12.66
N ALA A 324 2.95 5.68 -11.54
CA ALA A 324 2.45 4.99 -10.35
C ALA A 324 1.19 4.17 -10.66
N GLY A 325 0.25 4.75 -11.42
CA GLY A 325 -0.97 4.06 -11.85
C GLY A 325 -0.71 2.87 -12.78
N TYR A 326 0.27 2.96 -13.67
CA TYR A 326 0.69 1.83 -14.50
C TYR A 326 1.26 0.70 -13.65
N MET A 327 2.20 1.01 -12.76
CA MET A 327 2.81 0.03 -11.84
C MET A 327 1.73 -0.67 -10.99
N TYR A 328 0.76 0.08 -10.48
CA TYR A 328 -0.34 -0.47 -9.69
C TYR A 328 -1.20 -1.48 -10.47
N ARG A 329 -1.68 -1.09 -11.66
CA ARG A 329 -2.53 -1.97 -12.49
C ARG A 329 -1.81 -3.25 -12.92
N ASN A 330 -0.49 -3.19 -13.10
CA ASN A 330 0.32 -4.32 -13.51
C ASN A 330 1.00 -5.05 -12.33
N LYS A 331 0.66 -4.66 -11.07
CA LYS A 331 1.21 -5.25 -9.84
C LYS A 331 2.75 -5.28 -9.82
N LYS A 332 3.38 -4.15 -10.20
CA LYS A 332 4.82 -3.99 -10.32
C LYS A 332 5.38 -3.00 -9.31
N HIS A 333 6.63 -3.24 -8.90
CA HIS A 333 7.40 -2.32 -8.05
C HIS A 333 8.46 -1.53 -8.83
N SER A 334 8.78 -1.99 -10.03
CA SER A 334 9.67 -1.35 -11.00
C SER A 334 9.02 -1.34 -12.39
N ILE A 335 9.55 -0.52 -13.29
CA ILE A 335 9.07 -0.37 -14.65
C ILE A 335 10.25 -0.25 -15.60
N THR A 336 10.25 -1.03 -16.69
CA THR A 336 11.31 -1.01 -17.70
C THR A 336 11.21 0.22 -18.62
N ASN A 337 12.29 0.53 -19.34
CA ASN A 337 12.27 1.58 -20.38
C ASN A 337 11.15 1.37 -21.41
N GLN A 338 10.97 0.15 -21.87
CA GLN A 338 9.94 -0.19 -22.86
C GLN A 338 8.52 0.03 -22.31
N GLU A 339 8.30 -0.31 -21.05
CA GLU A 339 7.01 -0.07 -20.39
C GLU A 339 6.74 1.42 -20.14
N LEU A 340 7.78 2.20 -19.77
CA LEU A 340 7.66 3.66 -19.69
C LEU A 340 7.23 4.26 -21.02
N ASP A 341 7.80 3.76 -22.15
CA ASP A 341 7.42 4.19 -23.49
C ASP A 341 5.96 3.84 -23.86
N SER A 342 5.36 2.86 -23.18
CA SER A 342 3.95 2.54 -23.37
C SER A 342 2.98 3.51 -22.69
N ILE A 343 3.47 4.39 -21.81
CA ILE A 343 2.66 5.38 -21.10
C ILE A 343 2.58 6.68 -21.96
N PRO A 344 1.39 7.07 -22.44
CA PRO A 344 1.25 8.19 -23.39
C PRO A 344 1.75 9.54 -22.86
N SER A 345 1.69 9.78 -21.56
CA SER A 345 2.21 11.02 -20.96
C SER A 345 3.74 11.05 -20.94
N VAL A 346 4.39 9.90 -20.75
CA VAL A 346 5.87 9.78 -20.79
C VAL A 346 6.39 9.95 -22.22
N THR A 347 5.71 9.39 -23.23
CA THR A 347 6.14 9.54 -24.63
C THR A 347 6.10 10.96 -25.15
N LYS A 348 5.22 11.79 -24.59
CA LYS A 348 5.16 13.24 -24.91
C LYS A 348 6.27 14.04 -24.27
N GLU A 349 6.93 13.51 -23.23
CA GLU A 349 8.00 14.16 -22.48
C GLU A 349 9.22 13.22 -22.34
N PRO A 350 9.99 13.00 -23.42
CA PRO A 350 11.12 12.06 -23.40
C PRO A 350 12.19 12.37 -22.35
N GLN A 351 12.32 13.66 -21.97
CA GLN A 351 13.28 14.11 -20.96
C GLN A 351 12.95 13.58 -19.55
N PHE A 352 11.69 13.25 -19.29
CA PHE A 352 11.23 12.67 -18.02
C PHE A 352 12.02 11.42 -17.64
N LYS A 353 12.35 10.54 -18.58
CA LYS A 353 13.13 9.33 -18.34
C LYS A 353 14.57 9.61 -17.89
N GLN A 354 15.14 10.73 -18.31
CA GLN A 354 16.53 11.06 -18.02
C GLN A 354 16.68 11.73 -16.65
N ARG A 355 15.64 12.42 -16.20
CA ARG A 355 15.70 13.36 -15.07
C ARG A 355 14.38 13.40 -14.29
N SER A 356 13.77 12.28 -14.00
CA SER A 356 12.58 12.22 -13.14
C SER A 356 12.97 11.86 -11.70
N MET A 357 12.04 12.08 -10.78
CA MET A 357 12.19 11.59 -9.39
C MET A 357 12.26 10.06 -9.29
N LEU A 358 12.13 9.33 -10.38
CA LEU A 358 12.34 7.90 -10.40
C LEU A 358 13.84 7.57 -10.36
N THR A 359 14.20 6.58 -9.59
CA THR A 359 15.57 6.07 -9.53
C THR A 359 15.73 4.98 -10.59
N ARG A 360 16.76 5.09 -11.43
CA ARG A 360 17.10 4.08 -12.44
C ARG A 360 18.09 3.06 -11.89
N THR A 361 17.82 1.78 -12.13
CA THR A 361 18.72 0.66 -11.82
C THR A 361 18.80 -0.24 -13.04
N GLY A 362 19.93 -0.20 -13.76
CA GLY A 362 20.05 -0.91 -15.04
C GLY A 362 19.01 -0.41 -16.04
N GLU A 363 18.15 -1.30 -16.49
CA GLU A 363 17.06 -1.00 -17.44
C GLU A 363 15.71 -0.70 -16.75
N GLU A 364 15.66 -0.68 -15.43
CA GLU A 364 14.44 -0.48 -14.66
C GLU A 364 14.42 0.83 -13.90
N PHE A 365 13.22 1.37 -13.69
CA PHE A 365 12.94 2.56 -12.90
C PHE A 365 12.02 2.21 -11.74
N HIS A 366 12.24 2.81 -10.59
CA HIS A 366 11.42 2.63 -9.39
C HIS A 366 11.34 3.94 -8.61
N PHE A 367 10.34 4.06 -7.75
CA PHE A 367 10.27 5.19 -6.82
C PHE A 367 11.43 5.09 -5.82
N PRO A 368 12.09 6.22 -5.46
CA PRO A 368 13.19 6.22 -4.51
C PRO A 368 12.77 5.67 -3.15
N HIS A 369 11.51 5.78 -2.81
CA HIS A 369 10.91 5.18 -1.63
C HIS A 369 9.43 4.87 -1.86
N LYS A 370 8.93 3.78 -1.24
CA LYS A 370 7.54 3.31 -1.41
C LYS A 370 6.50 4.35 -0.99
N SER A 371 6.79 5.23 -0.01
CA SER A 371 5.84 6.27 0.39
C SER A 371 5.54 7.29 -0.71
N PHE A 372 6.48 7.55 -1.62
CA PHE A 372 6.23 8.40 -2.78
C PHE A 372 5.28 7.72 -3.77
N TYR A 373 5.49 6.43 -4.03
CA TYR A 373 4.56 5.64 -4.81
C TYR A 373 3.14 5.66 -4.21
N GLU A 374 3.03 5.40 -2.91
CA GLU A 374 1.75 5.41 -2.19
C GLU A 374 1.09 6.79 -2.20
N TYR A 375 1.89 7.86 -2.09
CA TYR A 375 1.40 9.23 -2.22
C TYR A 375 0.80 9.51 -3.62
N PHE A 376 1.52 9.14 -4.70
CA PHE A 376 1.03 9.32 -6.06
C PHE A 376 -0.18 8.44 -6.36
N MET A 377 -0.25 7.25 -5.77
CA MET A 377 -1.45 6.42 -5.85
C MET A 377 -2.64 7.08 -5.15
N ALA A 378 -2.44 7.67 -3.97
CA ALA A 378 -3.48 8.42 -3.29
C ALA A 378 -3.96 9.62 -4.12
N TYR A 379 -3.03 10.37 -4.70
CA TYR A 379 -3.34 11.48 -5.63
C TYR A 379 -4.16 10.99 -6.82
N ARG A 380 -3.77 9.86 -7.42
CA ARG A 380 -4.47 9.26 -8.55
C ARG A 380 -5.87 8.75 -8.19
N PHE A 381 -6.06 8.13 -7.02
CA PHE A 381 -7.38 7.70 -6.56
C PHE A 381 -8.37 8.86 -6.43
N ILE A 382 -7.88 10.06 -6.14
CA ILE A 382 -8.70 11.27 -6.11
C ILE A 382 -9.10 11.71 -7.52
N LEU A 383 -8.15 11.73 -8.45
CA LEU A 383 -8.38 12.18 -9.83
C LEU A 383 -9.11 11.14 -10.68
N TYR A 384 -8.76 9.87 -10.49
CA TYR A 384 -9.26 8.74 -11.27
C TYR A 384 -9.66 7.62 -10.31
N PRO A 385 -10.89 7.66 -9.77
CA PRO A 385 -11.38 6.63 -8.87
C PRO A 385 -11.29 5.26 -9.51
N VAL A 386 -10.53 4.36 -8.90
CA VAL A 386 -10.37 2.96 -9.29
C VAL A 386 -10.72 2.09 -8.10
N GLU A 387 -11.05 0.81 -8.35
CA GLU A 387 -11.21 -0.16 -7.27
C GLU A 387 -9.89 -0.31 -6.52
N ILE A 388 -9.95 -0.13 -5.20
CA ILE A 388 -8.80 -0.32 -4.32
C ILE A 388 -8.71 -1.79 -4.01
N GLN A 389 -7.57 -2.40 -4.33
CA GLN A 389 -7.28 -3.79 -4.01
C GLN A 389 -6.66 -3.91 -2.61
N GLU A 390 -6.76 -5.10 -2.04
CA GLU A 390 -6.13 -5.45 -0.76
C GLU A 390 -4.62 -5.18 -0.81
N GLY A 391 -4.05 -4.60 0.24
CA GLY A 391 -2.62 -4.24 0.31
C GLY A 391 -2.29 -2.76 0.06
N THR A 392 -3.27 -1.93 -0.33
CA THR A 392 -3.06 -0.48 -0.58
C THR A 392 -3.51 0.42 0.57
N LEU A 393 -3.59 -0.12 1.81
CA LEU A 393 -4.12 0.59 2.98
C LEU A 393 -3.42 1.93 3.25
N TYR A 394 -2.11 2.00 3.05
CA TYR A 394 -1.37 3.24 3.29
C TYR A 394 -1.68 4.33 2.25
N SER A 395 -1.82 3.96 0.98
CA SER A 395 -2.31 4.88 -0.07
C SER A 395 -3.72 5.36 0.24
N MET A 396 -4.54 4.49 0.87
CA MET A 396 -5.87 4.83 1.33
C MET A 396 -5.84 5.91 2.43
N ASP A 397 -4.94 5.80 3.41
CA ASP A 397 -4.79 6.79 4.49
C ASP A 397 -4.40 8.16 3.94
N PHE A 398 -3.46 8.22 2.99
CA PHE A 398 -3.14 9.46 2.29
C PHE A 398 -4.34 10.03 1.55
N ALA A 399 -5.07 9.19 0.80
CA ALA A 399 -6.25 9.63 0.07
C ALA A 399 -7.33 10.15 1.03
N LEU A 400 -7.61 9.45 2.13
CA LEU A 400 -8.56 9.87 3.16
C LEU A 400 -8.20 11.23 3.75
N GLN A 401 -6.92 11.44 4.07
CA GLN A 401 -6.47 12.69 4.63
C GLN A 401 -6.62 13.83 3.62
N ARG A 402 -6.25 13.61 2.35
CA ARG A 402 -6.41 14.60 1.28
C ARG A 402 -7.89 14.95 1.03
N TYR A 403 -8.80 13.98 1.07
CA TYR A 403 -10.23 14.27 0.99
C TYR A 403 -10.73 15.15 2.13
N LYS A 404 -10.27 14.90 3.36
CA LYS A 404 -10.62 15.75 4.51
C LYS A 404 -10.18 17.20 4.26
N GLU A 405 -8.99 17.40 3.73
CA GLU A 405 -8.42 18.73 3.42
C GLU A 405 -9.18 19.41 2.29
N LEU A 406 -9.44 18.70 1.19
CA LEU A 406 -10.23 19.22 0.07
C LEU A 406 -11.63 19.61 0.52
N TYR A 407 -12.28 18.77 1.31
CA TYR A 407 -13.63 19.05 1.85
C TYR A 407 -13.62 20.24 2.80
N LYS A 408 -12.59 20.38 3.64
CA LYS A 408 -12.43 21.53 4.53
C LYS A 408 -12.19 22.81 3.72
N ALA A 409 -11.30 22.79 2.73
CA ALA A 409 -11.02 23.91 1.86
C ALA A 409 -12.28 24.35 1.08
N TYR A 410 -13.05 23.40 0.56
CA TYR A 410 -14.34 23.67 -0.08
C TYR A 410 -15.32 24.38 0.85
N LYS A 411 -15.49 23.88 2.09
CA LYS A 411 -16.36 24.53 3.08
C LYS A 411 -15.94 25.97 3.42
N GLU A 412 -14.64 26.20 3.48
CA GLU A 412 -14.06 27.49 3.86
C GLU A 412 -13.85 28.40 2.62
N LYS A 413 -14.25 27.94 1.43
CA LYS A 413 -14.03 28.64 0.15
C LYS A 413 -12.56 29.07 -0.06
N ARG A 414 -11.62 28.25 0.48
CA ARG A 414 -10.19 28.46 0.32
C ARG A 414 -9.70 27.85 -0.98
N PRO A 415 -8.77 28.49 -1.72
CA PRO A 415 -8.11 27.82 -2.84
C PRO A 415 -7.32 26.61 -2.33
N VAL A 416 -7.41 25.48 -3.04
CA VAL A 416 -6.60 24.29 -2.78
C VAL A 416 -5.30 24.44 -3.57
N ARG A 417 -4.18 24.23 -2.91
CA ARG A 417 -2.86 24.46 -3.49
C ARG A 417 -2.43 23.29 -4.36
N PHE A 418 -2.84 23.07 -5.50
CA PHE A 418 -2.26 22.33 -6.62
C PHE A 418 -3.27 22.27 -7.76
N THR A 419 -2.86 22.76 -8.88
CA THR A 419 -3.66 23.22 -10.01
C THR A 419 -4.68 22.21 -10.54
N LYS A 420 -4.38 20.91 -10.54
CA LYS A 420 -5.34 19.90 -11.00
C LYS A 420 -6.41 19.55 -9.95
N LEU A 421 -6.08 19.68 -8.68
CA LEU A 421 -7.04 19.51 -7.59
C LEU A 421 -7.91 20.76 -7.41
N GLU A 422 -7.40 21.94 -7.73
CA GLU A 422 -8.15 23.20 -7.75
C GLU A 422 -9.25 23.22 -8.81
N SER A 423 -9.03 22.52 -9.93
CA SER A 423 -10.02 22.39 -11.00
C SER A 423 -11.05 21.27 -10.76
N LEU A 424 -10.94 20.51 -9.67
CA LEU A 424 -11.94 19.52 -9.33
C LEU A 424 -13.27 20.18 -9.04
N SER A 425 -14.24 19.93 -9.92
CA SER A 425 -15.61 20.34 -9.68
C SER A 425 -16.16 19.67 -8.40
N VAL A 426 -17.15 20.28 -7.77
CA VAL A 426 -17.87 19.69 -6.62
C VAL A 426 -18.39 18.30 -6.94
N GLN A 427 -18.77 18.07 -8.21
CA GLN A 427 -19.16 16.76 -8.75
C GLN A 427 -18.04 15.72 -8.61
N ASN A 428 -16.82 16.06 -9.02
CA ASN A 428 -15.67 15.13 -8.92
C ASN A 428 -15.33 14.81 -7.46
N ILE A 429 -15.41 15.80 -6.57
CA ILE A 429 -15.22 15.58 -5.14
C ILE A 429 -16.29 14.63 -4.59
N ALA A 430 -17.56 14.85 -4.95
CA ALA A 430 -18.68 14.01 -4.52
C ALA A 430 -18.52 12.55 -5.02
N GLY A 431 -18.23 12.38 -6.33
CA GLY A 431 -17.98 11.08 -6.94
C GLY A 431 -16.80 10.35 -6.30
N SER A 432 -15.72 11.06 -6.04
CA SER A 432 -14.54 10.51 -5.37
C SER A 432 -14.83 10.05 -3.94
N LEU A 433 -15.60 10.84 -3.17
CA LEU A 433 -16.02 10.45 -1.82
C LEU A 433 -16.91 9.21 -1.83
N ASN A 434 -17.85 9.10 -2.79
CA ASN A 434 -18.68 7.92 -2.96
C ASN A 434 -17.84 6.66 -3.25
N ASN A 435 -16.90 6.76 -4.17
CA ASN A 435 -16.00 5.65 -4.53
C ASN A 435 -15.06 5.26 -3.37
N MET A 436 -14.61 6.24 -2.58
CA MET A 436 -13.84 5.97 -1.37
C MET A 436 -14.69 5.19 -0.35
N GLY A 437 -15.95 5.61 -0.16
CA GLY A 437 -16.89 4.88 0.70
C GLY A 437 -17.07 3.43 0.23
N LEU A 438 -17.18 3.20 -1.08
CA LEU A 438 -17.29 1.85 -1.68
C LEU A 438 -16.06 1.00 -1.39
N SER A 439 -14.88 1.57 -1.58
CA SER A 439 -13.61 0.90 -1.34
C SER A 439 -13.42 0.52 0.14
N LEU A 440 -13.67 1.46 1.04
CA LEU A 440 -13.62 1.23 2.49
C LEU A 440 -14.62 0.16 2.94
N LYS A 441 -15.85 0.19 2.41
CA LYS A 441 -16.88 -0.83 2.66
C LYS A 441 -16.41 -2.22 2.20
N ASN A 442 -15.79 -2.32 1.03
CA ASN A 442 -15.28 -3.58 0.49
C ASN A 442 -14.12 -4.15 1.32
N LEU A 443 -13.33 -3.28 1.95
CA LEU A 443 -12.27 -3.62 2.91
C LEU A 443 -12.80 -3.82 4.36
N ASN A 444 -14.13 -3.77 4.58
CA ASN A 444 -14.80 -3.87 5.87
C ASN A 444 -14.49 -2.74 6.88
N TYR A 445 -13.99 -1.58 6.40
CA TYR A 445 -13.82 -0.36 7.22
C TYR A 445 -15.14 0.44 7.25
N PHE A 446 -16.15 -0.10 7.92
CA PHE A 446 -17.51 0.42 7.86
C PHE A 446 -17.67 1.79 8.54
N SER A 447 -16.98 2.00 9.68
CA SER A 447 -16.98 3.27 10.42
C SER A 447 -16.36 4.43 9.64
N GLU A 448 -15.39 4.13 8.77
CA GLU A 448 -14.74 5.10 7.90
C GLU A 448 -15.51 5.30 6.58
N ALA A 449 -16.20 4.27 6.10
CA ALA A 449 -16.99 4.33 4.86
C ALA A 449 -18.22 5.23 4.98
N GLU A 450 -18.95 5.15 6.10
CA GLU A 450 -20.20 5.87 6.30
C GLU A 450 -20.06 7.39 6.15
N PRO A 451 -19.10 8.07 6.85
CA PRO A 451 -18.93 9.51 6.68
C PRO A 451 -18.56 9.92 5.26
N LYS A 452 -17.96 9.03 4.45
CA LYS A 452 -17.63 9.32 3.04
C LYS A 452 -18.89 9.33 2.18
N TYR A 453 -19.72 8.33 2.32
CA TYR A 453 -21.01 8.30 1.63
C TYR A 453 -21.92 9.46 2.05
N GLN A 454 -21.97 9.80 3.34
CA GLN A 454 -22.76 10.93 3.83
C GLN A 454 -22.28 12.27 3.26
N ALA A 455 -20.94 12.46 3.18
CA ALA A 455 -20.37 13.66 2.57
C ALA A 455 -20.66 13.73 1.06
N ALA A 456 -20.51 12.60 0.34
CA ALA A 456 -20.86 12.51 -1.08
C ALA A 456 -22.35 12.84 -1.32
N LEU A 457 -23.23 12.21 -0.55
CA LEU A 457 -24.67 12.44 -0.64
C LEU A 457 -25.05 13.90 -0.42
N LYS A 458 -24.40 14.54 0.56
CA LYS A 458 -24.62 15.98 0.82
C LYS A 458 -24.23 16.84 -0.37
N LEU A 459 -23.08 16.58 -0.98
CA LEU A 459 -22.60 17.33 -2.14
C LEU A 459 -23.47 17.08 -3.37
N PHE A 460 -23.85 15.83 -3.66
CA PHE A 460 -24.74 15.53 -4.78
C PHE A 460 -26.14 16.14 -4.61
N ARG A 461 -26.67 16.20 -3.39
CA ARG A 461 -27.94 16.92 -3.13
C ARG A 461 -27.82 18.42 -3.39
N GLN A 462 -26.73 19.05 -2.97
CA GLN A 462 -26.47 20.46 -3.26
C GLN A 462 -26.35 20.74 -4.76
N LEU A 463 -25.70 19.85 -5.50
CA LEU A 463 -25.59 19.94 -6.96
C LEU A 463 -26.97 19.76 -7.62
N GLU A 464 -27.76 18.80 -7.15
CA GLU A 464 -29.10 18.56 -7.67
C GLU A 464 -30.06 19.73 -7.38
N GLU A 465 -29.92 20.41 -6.23
CA GLU A 465 -30.67 21.66 -5.92
C GLU A 465 -30.29 22.81 -6.87
N GLN A 466 -28.99 22.88 -7.28
CA GLN A 466 -28.51 23.91 -8.20
C GLN A 466 -28.82 23.60 -9.66
N LEU A 467 -28.78 22.33 -10.03
CA LEU A 467 -28.97 21.84 -11.39
C LEU A 467 -29.95 20.65 -11.40
N PRO A 468 -31.27 20.92 -11.26
CA PRO A 468 -32.28 19.88 -11.10
C PRO A 468 -32.28 18.87 -12.26
N GLY A 469 -32.27 17.58 -11.92
CA GLY A 469 -32.31 16.45 -12.84
C GLY A 469 -30.95 16.00 -13.36
N GLN A 470 -29.86 16.67 -13.03
CA GLN A 470 -28.53 16.30 -13.51
C GLN A 470 -27.77 15.35 -12.58
N PHE A 471 -28.07 15.35 -11.29
CA PHE A 471 -27.34 14.58 -10.26
C PHE A 471 -28.24 13.67 -9.43
N ILE A 472 -29.51 13.54 -9.83
CA ILE A 472 -30.47 12.74 -9.09
C ILE A 472 -30.14 11.24 -9.09
N ASP A 473 -29.51 10.74 -10.14
CA ASP A 473 -29.01 9.36 -10.24
C ASP A 473 -27.80 9.13 -9.33
N ASP A 474 -26.88 10.10 -9.21
CA ASP A 474 -25.77 10.06 -8.26
C ASP A 474 -26.26 10.07 -6.81
N VAL A 475 -27.32 10.85 -6.51
CA VAL A 475 -28.00 10.83 -5.20
C VAL A 475 -28.57 9.43 -4.92
N ALA A 476 -29.27 8.82 -5.89
CA ALA A 476 -29.86 7.49 -5.73
C ALA A 476 -28.78 6.39 -5.58
N MET A 477 -27.71 6.48 -6.35
CA MET A 477 -26.56 5.57 -6.25
C MET A 477 -25.90 5.64 -4.86
N THR A 478 -25.68 6.85 -4.35
CA THR A 478 -25.05 7.03 -3.04
C THR A 478 -25.96 6.54 -1.91
N LEU A 479 -27.28 6.77 -2.00
CA LEU A 479 -28.25 6.21 -1.07
C LEU A 479 -28.27 4.68 -1.08
N ASN A 480 -28.24 4.05 -2.26
CA ASN A 480 -28.16 2.60 -2.37
C ASN A 480 -26.85 2.04 -1.73
N ASN A 481 -25.72 2.72 -1.92
CA ASN A 481 -24.45 2.34 -1.31
C ASN A 481 -24.47 2.47 0.23
N LEU A 482 -25.07 3.53 0.76
CA LEU A 482 -25.32 3.71 2.20
C LEU A 482 -26.23 2.61 2.75
N ALA A 483 -27.31 2.29 2.05
CA ALA A 483 -28.24 1.24 2.47
C ALA A 483 -27.55 -0.14 2.54
N VAL A 484 -26.67 -0.48 1.58
CA VAL A 484 -25.84 -1.70 1.64
C VAL A 484 -24.93 -1.67 2.87
N LEU A 485 -24.31 -0.52 3.18
CA LEU A 485 -23.45 -0.37 4.35
C LEU A 485 -24.28 -0.55 5.65
N HIS A 486 -25.42 0.12 5.77
CA HIS A 486 -26.32 0.01 6.93
C HIS A 486 -26.85 -1.41 7.12
N THR A 487 -27.12 -2.14 6.02
CA THR A 487 -27.48 -3.56 6.10
C THR A 487 -26.33 -4.41 6.69
N LYS A 488 -25.08 -4.16 6.27
CA LYS A 488 -23.90 -4.86 6.79
C LYS A 488 -23.58 -4.54 8.25
N THR A 489 -23.95 -3.36 8.71
CA THR A 489 -23.77 -2.90 10.10
C THR A 489 -25.01 -3.13 10.97
N ASN A 490 -26.01 -3.85 10.48
CA ASN A 490 -27.29 -4.16 11.14
C ASN A 490 -28.13 -2.91 11.51
N ASN A 491 -27.87 -1.77 10.86
CA ASN A 491 -28.72 -0.58 11.00
C ASN A 491 -29.89 -0.65 10.01
N TYR A 492 -30.77 -1.63 10.22
CA TYR A 492 -31.86 -1.96 9.30
C TYR A 492 -32.85 -0.81 9.03
N PRO A 493 -33.27 0.00 10.04
CA PRO A 493 -34.17 1.13 9.77
C PRO A 493 -33.57 2.17 8.83
N ALA A 494 -32.27 2.49 8.98
CA ALA A 494 -31.58 3.41 8.06
C ALA A 494 -31.44 2.79 6.66
N ALA A 495 -31.11 1.51 6.58
CA ALA A 495 -31.00 0.79 5.31
C ALA A 495 -32.32 0.79 4.53
N GLU A 496 -33.45 0.50 5.19
CA GLU A 496 -34.76 0.47 4.57
C GLU A 496 -35.16 1.84 4.02
N LYS A 497 -34.93 2.90 4.80
CA LYS A 497 -35.18 4.29 4.38
C LYS A 497 -34.38 4.64 3.12
N ASP A 498 -33.07 4.34 3.13
CA ASP A 498 -32.19 4.73 2.04
C ASP A 498 -32.48 3.91 0.77
N TYR A 499 -32.75 2.60 0.87
CA TYR A 499 -33.17 1.78 -0.26
C TYR A 499 -34.50 2.25 -0.85
N THR A 500 -35.49 2.58 0.00
CA THR A 500 -36.79 3.04 -0.45
C THR A 500 -36.66 4.36 -1.23
N MET A 501 -35.84 5.29 -0.75
CA MET A 501 -35.57 6.53 -1.46
C MET A 501 -34.84 6.29 -2.79
N ALA A 502 -33.80 5.45 -2.80
CA ALA A 502 -33.07 5.11 -4.02
C ALA A 502 -33.99 4.43 -5.05
N LEU A 503 -34.79 3.45 -4.61
CA LEU A 503 -35.74 2.73 -5.48
C LEU A 503 -36.78 3.66 -6.11
N LYS A 504 -37.34 4.55 -5.32
CA LYS A 504 -38.30 5.56 -5.83
C LYS A 504 -37.67 6.40 -6.93
N THR A 505 -36.45 6.89 -6.70
CA THR A 505 -35.72 7.71 -7.67
C THR A 505 -35.40 6.92 -8.93
N TYR A 506 -34.87 5.70 -8.79
CA TYR A 506 -34.53 4.87 -9.95
C TYR A 506 -35.77 4.47 -10.78
N ARG A 507 -36.93 4.25 -10.15
CA ARG A 507 -38.17 3.99 -10.88
C ARG A 507 -38.58 5.22 -11.72
N GLN A 508 -38.52 6.42 -11.16
CA GLN A 508 -38.81 7.67 -11.88
C GLN A 508 -37.84 7.89 -13.07
N LEU A 509 -36.57 7.54 -12.90
CA LEU A 509 -35.59 7.63 -13.98
C LEU A 509 -35.80 6.53 -15.03
N ALA A 510 -36.19 5.33 -14.63
CA ALA A 510 -36.49 4.22 -15.52
C ALA A 510 -37.76 4.47 -16.36
N ASP A 511 -38.74 5.22 -15.85
CA ASP A 511 -39.92 5.64 -16.64
C ASP A 511 -39.50 6.51 -17.84
N LYS A 512 -38.44 7.34 -17.66
CA LYS A 512 -37.94 8.22 -18.72
C LYS A 512 -36.92 7.50 -19.61
N THR A 513 -36.05 6.68 -19.02
CA THR A 513 -34.91 6.00 -19.69
C THR A 513 -34.79 4.54 -19.22
N PRO A 514 -35.67 3.63 -19.67
CA PRO A 514 -35.78 2.27 -19.14
C PRO A 514 -34.45 1.50 -19.22
N ASN A 515 -33.78 1.53 -20.37
CA ASN A 515 -32.53 0.77 -20.57
C ASN A 515 -31.38 1.27 -19.69
N GLY A 516 -31.39 2.53 -19.26
CA GLY A 516 -30.37 3.14 -18.38
C GLY A 516 -30.57 2.75 -16.91
N PHE A 517 -31.80 2.64 -16.43
CA PHE A 517 -32.05 2.57 -14.97
C PHE A 517 -32.78 1.31 -14.50
N LEU A 518 -33.37 0.50 -15.37
CA LEU A 518 -33.94 -0.80 -14.96
C LEU A 518 -32.93 -1.72 -14.27
N PRO A 519 -31.64 -1.77 -14.66
CA PRO A 519 -30.63 -2.52 -13.89
C PRO A 519 -30.52 -2.05 -12.45
N ASN A 520 -30.54 -0.73 -12.22
CA ASN A 520 -30.44 -0.12 -10.89
C ASN A 520 -31.69 -0.40 -10.04
N VAL A 521 -32.90 -0.35 -10.66
CA VAL A 521 -34.16 -0.77 -10.02
C VAL A 521 -34.06 -2.22 -9.54
N ALA A 522 -33.66 -3.14 -10.41
CA ALA A 522 -33.55 -4.56 -10.07
C ALA A 522 -32.49 -4.83 -8.99
N THR A 523 -31.33 -4.13 -9.06
CA THR A 523 -30.29 -4.24 -8.02
C THR A 523 -30.78 -3.75 -6.66
N THR A 524 -31.47 -2.61 -6.64
CA THR A 524 -32.01 -2.03 -5.38
C THR A 524 -33.09 -2.93 -4.80
N LEU A 525 -33.99 -3.48 -5.62
CA LEU A 525 -34.98 -4.47 -5.20
C LEU A 525 -34.35 -5.74 -4.60
N ASN A 526 -33.34 -6.31 -5.28
CA ASN A 526 -32.62 -7.47 -4.76
C ASN A 526 -31.96 -7.17 -3.39
N ASN A 527 -31.37 -6.00 -3.22
CA ASN A 527 -30.73 -5.61 -1.96
C ASN A 527 -31.75 -5.36 -0.86
N LEU A 528 -32.90 -4.75 -1.19
CA LEU A 528 -34.01 -4.53 -0.25
C LEU A 528 -34.62 -5.88 0.18
N ALA A 529 -34.75 -6.82 -0.74
CA ALA A 529 -35.19 -8.19 -0.43
C ALA A 529 -34.23 -8.91 0.55
N ILE A 530 -32.91 -8.73 0.40
CA ILE A 530 -31.92 -9.23 1.38
C ILE A 530 -32.17 -8.59 2.75
N LEU A 531 -32.41 -7.29 2.81
CA LEU A 531 -32.72 -6.60 4.07
C LEU A 531 -34.00 -7.15 4.71
N HIS A 532 -35.09 -7.30 3.95
CA HIS A 532 -36.34 -7.84 4.45
C HIS A 532 -36.22 -9.32 4.88
N SER A 533 -35.40 -10.11 4.19
CA SER A 533 -35.07 -11.46 4.63
C SER A 533 -34.33 -11.46 5.98
N ASN A 534 -33.37 -10.55 6.18
CA ASN A 534 -32.63 -10.42 7.42
C ASN A 534 -33.49 -9.91 8.60
N THR A 535 -34.58 -9.20 8.31
CA THR A 535 -35.54 -8.71 9.29
C THR A 535 -36.79 -9.60 9.42
N ASN A 536 -36.76 -10.81 8.85
CA ASN A 536 -37.83 -11.80 8.85
C ASN A 536 -39.13 -11.35 8.17
N ASN A 537 -39.09 -10.29 7.35
CA ASN A 537 -40.21 -9.87 6.51
C ASN A 537 -40.20 -10.65 5.19
N TYR A 538 -40.41 -11.97 5.29
CA TYR A 538 -40.32 -12.89 4.14
C TYR A 538 -41.29 -12.60 2.99
N PRO A 539 -42.54 -12.17 3.24
CA PRO A 539 -43.46 -11.83 2.15
C PRO A 539 -42.99 -10.65 1.30
N ALA A 540 -42.44 -9.60 1.95
CA ALA A 540 -41.87 -8.48 1.24
C ALA A 540 -40.63 -8.87 0.45
N ALA A 541 -39.70 -9.66 1.06
CA ALA A 541 -38.51 -10.17 0.40
C ALA A 541 -38.83 -10.99 -0.84
N GLU A 542 -39.80 -11.89 -0.79
CA GLU A 542 -40.22 -12.74 -1.92
C GLU A 542 -40.78 -11.91 -3.08
N LYS A 543 -41.62 -10.90 -2.77
CA LYS A 543 -42.17 -9.99 -3.75
C LYS A 543 -41.07 -9.22 -4.49
N GLU A 544 -40.12 -8.68 -3.75
CA GLU A 544 -39.02 -7.86 -4.27
C GLU A 544 -38.04 -8.67 -5.11
N TYR A 545 -37.66 -9.87 -4.65
CA TYR A 545 -36.86 -10.79 -5.44
C TYR A 545 -37.56 -11.17 -6.74
N THR A 546 -38.88 -11.44 -6.70
CA THR A 546 -39.65 -11.78 -7.89
C THR A 546 -39.66 -10.65 -8.92
N GLU A 547 -39.84 -9.39 -8.47
CA GLU A 547 -39.79 -8.21 -9.34
C GLU A 547 -38.37 -8.01 -9.90
N ALA A 548 -37.33 -8.14 -9.07
CA ALA A 548 -35.94 -8.05 -9.50
C ALA A 548 -35.61 -9.12 -10.54
N LEU A 549 -35.97 -10.37 -10.27
CA LEU A 549 -35.73 -11.51 -11.17
C LEU A 549 -36.42 -11.33 -12.53
N LYS A 550 -37.68 -10.89 -12.53
CA LYS A 550 -38.42 -10.58 -13.76
C LYS A 550 -37.71 -9.53 -14.59
N THR A 551 -37.22 -8.46 -13.92
CA THR A 551 -36.51 -7.37 -14.58
C THR A 551 -35.17 -7.85 -15.15
N TYR A 552 -34.36 -8.59 -14.38
CA TYR A 552 -33.10 -9.12 -14.85
C TYR A 552 -33.27 -10.13 -15.98
N ARG A 553 -34.28 -11.01 -15.94
CA ARG A 553 -34.58 -11.93 -17.05
C ARG A 553 -34.92 -11.18 -18.34
N ASN A 554 -35.68 -10.07 -18.25
CA ASN A 554 -35.98 -9.25 -19.43
C ASN A 554 -34.73 -8.55 -19.99
N LEU A 555 -33.85 -8.08 -19.13
CA LEU A 555 -32.56 -7.50 -19.52
C LEU A 555 -31.63 -8.56 -20.13
N ALA A 556 -31.59 -9.76 -19.57
CA ALA A 556 -30.78 -10.87 -20.04
C ALA A 556 -31.21 -11.39 -21.44
N LYS A 557 -32.48 -11.23 -21.85
CA LYS A 557 -32.90 -11.49 -23.22
C LYS A 557 -32.18 -10.60 -24.23
N LYS A 558 -31.86 -9.36 -23.87
CA LYS A 558 -31.17 -8.39 -24.73
C LYS A 558 -29.63 -8.52 -24.63
N ASN A 559 -29.12 -8.73 -23.42
CA ASN A 559 -27.68 -8.87 -23.15
C ASN A 559 -27.44 -9.98 -22.11
N PRO A 560 -27.36 -11.25 -22.57
CA PRO A 560 -27.21 -12.40 -21.68
C PRO A 560 -25.94 -12.34 -20.84
N ASP A 561 -24.82 -11.99 -21.44
CA ASP A 561 -23.51 -12.01 -20.75
C ASP A 561 -23.43 -10.97 -19.61
N ALA A 562 -24.11 -9.85 -19.75
CA ALA A 562 -24.17 -8.82 -18.72
C ALA A 562 -25.16 -9.16 -17.57
N PHE A 563 -26.28 -9.82 -17.85
CA PHE A 563 -27.36 -9.93 -16.87
C PHE A 563 -27.66 -11.32 -16.35
N LEU A 564 -27.21 -12.40 -17.00
CA LEU A 564 -27.34 -13.75 -16.45
C LEU A 564 -26.67 -13.95 -15.08
N PRO A 565 -25.52 -13.33 -14.76
CA PRO A 565 -24.97 -13.38 -13.40
C PRO A 565 -25.94 -12.87 -12.34
N TYR A 566 -26.65 -11.78 -12.63
CA TYR A 566 -27.64 -11.20 -11.71
C TYR A 566 -28.90 -12.06 -11.57
N VAL A 567 -29.36 -12.70 -12.66
CA VAL A 567 -30.43 -13.71 -12.63
C VAL A 567 -30.04 -14.85 -11.68
N ALA A 568 -28.86 -15.43 -11.89
CA ALA A 568 -28.39 -16.55 -11.07
C ALA A 568 -28.16 -16.14 -9.59
N GLY A 569 -27.61 -14.95 -9.35
CA GLY A 569 -27.43 -14.42 -7.99
C GLY A 569 -28.77 -14.23 -7.26
N THR A 570 -29.76 -13.64 -7.94
CA THR A 570 -31.11 -13.44 -7.37
C THR A 570 -31.80 -14.77 -7.07
N LEU A 571 -31.69 -15.77 -7.97
CA LEU A 571 -32.21 -17.12 -7.76
C LEU A 571 -31.55 -17.80 -6.55
N CYS A 572 -30.23 -17.65 -6.39
CA CYS A 572 -29.52 -18.17 -5.22
C CYS A 572 -30.04 -17.54 -3.92
N ASN A 573 -30.27 -16.22 -3.91
CA ASN A 573 -30.83 -15.53 -2.75
C ASN A 573 -32.28 -15.97 -2.45
N MET A 574 -33.10 -16.17 -3.50
CA MET A 574 -34.45 -16.73 -3.34
C MET A 574 -34.42 -18.15 -2.78
N ALA A 575 -33.50 -19.00 -3.24
CA ALA A 575 -33.36 -20.34 -2.69
C ALA A 575 -33.07 -20.31 -1.18
N VAL A 576 -32.18 -19.39 -0.75
CA VAL A 576 -31.91 -19.19 0.69
C VAL A 576 -33.13 -18.68 1.42
N LEU A 577 -33.89 -17.72 0.86
CA LEU A 577 -35.13 -17.22 1.44
C LEU A 577 -36.13 -18.36 1.72
N TYR A 578 -36.33 -19.26 0.75
CA TYR A 578 -37.25 -20.41 0.89
C TYR A 578 -36.81 -21.41 1.97
N LEU A 579 -35.52 -21.41 2.34
CA LEU A 579 -35.02 -22.26 3.43
C LEU A 579 -35.11 -21.62 4.82
N VAL A 580 -35.13 -20.28 4.91
CA VAL A 580 -35.12 -19.56 6.21
C VAL A 580 -36.49 -19.11 6.67
N LYS A 581 -37.50 -19.07 5.78
CA LYS A 581 -38.88 -18.76 6.18
C LYS A 581 -39.44 -19.84 7.12
N GLU A 582 -40.41 -19.44 7.96
CA GLU A 582 -40.99 -20.32 8.98
C GLU A 582 -41.48 -21.65 8.42
N GLU A 583 -42.24 -21.61 7.33
CA GLU A 583 -42.61 -22.78 6.54
C GLU A 583 -41.64 -22.93 5.36
N LYS A 584 -40.65 -23.79 5.53
CA LYS A 584 -39.64 -24.03 4.49
C LYS A 584 -40.26 -24.62 3.23
N ASP A 585 -40.03 -23.94 2.11
CA ASP A 585 -40.44 -24.41 0.79
C ASP A 585 -39.25 -25.10 0.07
N ILE A 586 -39.01 -26.35 0.47
CA ILE A 586 -37.88 -27.14 -0.08
C ILE A 586 -37.95 -27.31 -1.58
N PRO A 587 -39.13 -27.61 -2.20
CA PRO A 587 -39.24 -27.70 -3.66
C PRO A 587 -38.87 -26.40 -4.38
N ALA A 588 -39.37 -25.27 -3.90
CA ALA A 588 -39.04 -23.96 -4.49
C ALA A 588 -37.57 -23.61 -4.31
N ALA A 589 -37.00 -23.91 -3.13
CA ALA A 589 -35.56 -23.72 -2.88
C ALA A 589 -34.69 -24.55 -3.84
N GLU A 590 -35.04 -25.82 -4.05
CA GLU A 590 -34.34 -26.74 -4.95
C GLU A 590 -34.39 -26.23 -6.40
N ALA A 591 -35.58 -25.85 -6.88
CA ALA A 591 -35.76 -25.35 -8.24
C ALA A 591 -34.94 -24.08 -8.49
N ALA A 592 -35.00 -23.12 -7.57
CA ALA A 592 -34.26 -21.87 -7.69
C ALA A 592 -32.73 -22.09 -7.61
N ALA A 593 -32.25 -22.95 -6.72
CA ALA A 593 -30.84 -23.28 -6.59
C ALA A 593 -30.31 -24.02 -7.81
N GLN A 594 -31.09 -24.95 -8.38
CA GLN A 594 -30.73 -25.67 -9.60
C GLN A 594 -30.60 -24.73 -10.79
N GLU A 595 -31.60 -23.88 -11.05
CA GLU A 595 -31.56 -22.91 -12.14
C GLU A 595 -30.35 -21.95 -11.99
N SER A 596 -30.09 -21.48 -10.78
CA SER A 596 -28.92 -20.66 -10.48
C SER A 596 -27.61 -21.37 -10.85
N LEU A 597 -27.45 -22.62 -10.40
CA LEU A 597 -26.25 -23.41 -10.67
C LEU A 597 -26.04 -23.67 -12.16
N ASP A 598 -27.11 -23.98 -12.89
CA ASP A 598 -27.05 -24.26 -14.34
C ASP A 598 -26.59 -23.03 -15.12
N ILE A 599 -27.05 -21.84 -14.73
CA ILE A 599 -26.59 -20.58 -15.30
C ILE A 599 -25.11 -20.36 -14.99
N PHE A 600 -24.66 -20.51 -13.72
CA PHE A 600 -23.25 -20.33 -13.38
C PHE A 600 -22.34 -21.35 -14.05
N LYS A 601 -22.74 -22.62 -14.17
CA LYS A 601 -22.01 -23.66 -14.92
C LYS A 601 -21.86 -23.29 -16.41
N LYS A 602 -22.91 -22.76 -17.01
CA LYS A 602 -22.85 -22.27 -18.39
C LYS A 602 -21.86 -21.10 -18.54
N MET A 603 -21.85 -20.21 -17.58
CA MET A 603 -20.94 -19.05 -17.59
C MET A 603 -19.49 -19.43 -17.27
N ALA A 604 -19.27 -20.38 -16.38
CA ALA A 604 -17.94 -20.90 -16.05
C ALA A 604 -17.24 -21.52 -17.27
N LYS A 605 -17.98 -22.07 -18.23
CA LYS A 605 -17.40 -22.52 -19.50
C LYS A 605 -16.77 -21.40 -20.33
N LYS A 606 -17.23 -20.14 -20.13
CA LYS A 606 -16.67 -18.95 -20.80
C LYS A 606 -15.54 -18.31 -20.01
N SER A 607 -15.61 -18.35 -18.67
CA SER A 607 -14.63 -17.74 -17.76
C SER A 607 -14.59 -18.51 -16.43
N HIS A 608 -13.72 -19.52 -16.36
CA HIS A 608 -13.53 -20.34 -15.16
C HIS A 608 -13.19 -19.50 -13.92
N ALA A 609 -12.17 -18.64 -14.00
CA ALA A 609 -11.71 -17.85 -12.86
C ALA A 609 -12.80 -16.96 -12.22
N ALA A 610 -13.73 -16.44 -13.03
CA ALA A 610 -14.79 -15.56 -12.55
C ALA A 610 -15.96 -16.32 -11.89
N PHE A 611 -16.32 -17.52 -12.40
CA PHE A 611 -17.59 -18.17 -12.01
C PHE A 611 -17.45 -19.48 -11.26
N ASP A 612 -16.28 -20.13 -11.21
CA ASP A 612 -16.06 -21.35 -10.45
C ASP A 612 -16.37 -21.22 -8.94
N PRO A 613 -16.07 -20.10 -8.26
CA PRO A 613 -16.48 -19.91 -6.87
C PRO A 613 -18.01 -19.94 -6.69
N HIS A 614 -18.76 -19.39 -7.65
CA HIS A 614 -20.22 -19.39 -7.63
C HIS A 614 -20.79 -20.78 -7.91
N VAL A 615 -20.19 -21.55 -8.83
CA VAL A 615 -20.54 -22.96 -9.07
C VAL A 615 -20.37 -23.79 -7.80
N LYS A 616 -19.21 -23.72 -7.16
CA LYS A 616 -18.94 -24.44 -5.91
C LYS A 616 -19.93 -24.07 -4.80
N LYS A 617 -20.30 -22.78 -4.69
CA LYS A 617 -21.30 -22.32 -3.72
C LYS A 617 -22.69 -22.88 -4.02
N GLY A 618 -23.09 -22.88 -5.29
CA GLY A 618 -24.37 -23.46 -5.74
C GLY A 618 -24.46 -24.96 -5.48
N GLU A 619 -23.38 -25.71 -5.74
CA GLU A 619 -23.31 -27.16 -5.47
C GLU A 619 -23.44 -27.47 -3.95
N LYS A 620 -22.78 -26.68 -3.10
CA LYS A 620 -22.95 -26.80 -1.65
C LYS A 620 -24.38 -26.50 -1.19
N LEU A 621 -25.01 -25.48 -1.77
CA LEU A 621 -26.41 -25.14 -1.45
C LEU A 621 -27.35 -26.28 -1.84
N LEU A 622 -27.22 -26.85 -3.04
CA LEU A 622 -28.03 -27.99 -3.47
C LEU A 622 -27.80 -29.23 -2.60
N ALA A 623 -26.56 -29.56 -2.27
CA ALA A 623 -26.26 -30.66 -1.36
C ALA A 623 -26.94 -30.50 -0.01
N TYR A 624 -26.94 -29.28 0.56
CA TYR A 624 -27.65 -28.97 1.79
C TYR A 624 -29.17 -29.14 1.67
N ILE A 625 -29.76 -28.67 0.56
CA ILE A 625 -31.21 -28.85 0.29
C ILE A 625 -31.58 -30.32 0.20
N GLN A 626 -30.76 -31.16 -0.47
CA GLN A 626 -30.96 -32.60 -0.58
C GLN A 626 -30.92 -33.30 0.78
N GLN A 627 -30.00 -32.90 1.68
CA GLN A 627 -29.97 -33.40 3.05
C GLN A 627 -31.26 -33.07 3.82
N LEU A 628 -31.76 -31.84 3.69
CA LEU A 628 -33.02 -31.46 4.33
C LEU A 628 -34.23 -32.23 3.78
N LYS A 629 -34.19 -32.62 2.49
CA LYS A 629 -35.25 -33.42 1.86
C LYS A 629 -35.26 -34.88 2.33
N GLN A 630 -34.10 -35.43 2.72
CA GLN A 630 -33.98 -36.79 3.26
C GLN A 630 -34.35 -36.88 4.75
N GLN A 631 -34.39 -35.76 5.46
CA GLN A 631 -34.74 -35.68 6.88
C GLN A 631 -36.24 -35.47 7.12
N LYS A 632 -37.02 -35.19 6.07
CA LYS A 632 -38.49 -35.16 6.07
C LYS A 632 -39.04 -36.48 5.58
#